data_2009d6630cee9dab9269e862bd1098a3
#
_entry.id   2009d6630cee9dab9269e862bd1098a3
#
_cell.length_a   1.000
_cell.length_b   1.000
_cell.length_c   1.000
_cell.angle_alpha   90.00
_cell.angle_beta   90.00
_cell.angle_gamma   90.00
#
_symmetry.space_group_name_H-M   'P 1'
#
loop_
_entity.id
_entity.type
_entity.pdbx_description
1 polymer ?
#
loop_
_entity_poly.entity_id
_entity_poly.type
_entity_poly.pdbx_seq_one_letter_code
_entity_poly.pdbx_strand_id
1 'polypeptide(L)'
;MRALQLIEDRKLQEVDIAEPPPPAVGEVTLRIKAVALNHIDVWGWRGMAFAKRKLPLTIGAEASGEVEAIGPGVAGLVPGQLVSIYGALTCGLCKACKSGRDNLCEHVGGVHGFHLDGFAQEKINLPARLLVPAPPGVDAIGAAVAPVTFGTVEHMLFDNAKLEPGETILVHAGGSGIGSAAIQLAKRMGCAVITTVGSNDKIDKAAALGADHVINYREDRFEGVVRKLTKKKGVDVVFEHVGADTWAGSMLCLKRGGRIVTCGSTSGVSTQMNLMQLFQQQIKIFGSFGCRMQNMADAMQKMAAGIVKPVIDTEVDFGSIGDALKRMETRDVFGKIILRVG
;
A
#
# COMPACT_ATOMS: atom_id res chain seq x y z
N MET A 1 -21.98 -14.15 -11.55
CA MET A 1 -20.76 -14.22 -10.75
C MET A 1 -20.89 -13.38 -9.49
N ARG A 2 -20.22 -13.78 -8.42
CA ARG A 2 -20.32 -13.08 -7.13
C ARG A 2 -19.44 -11.83 -7.09
N ALA A 3 -19.94 -10.80 -6.44
CA ALA A 3 -19.20 -9.56 -6.14
C ALA A 3 -19.61 -9.00 -4.78
N LEU A 4 -18.72 -8.27 -4.12
CA LEU A 4 -18.99 -7.58 -2.88
C LEU A 4 -19.09 -6.08 -3.13
N GLN A 5 -20.29 -5.54 -2.97
CA GLN A 5 -20.58 -4.14 -3.26
C GLN A 5 -20.84 -3.33 -1.99
N LEU A 6 -20.32 -2.12 -1.96
CA LEU A 6 -20.75 -1.07 -1.07
C LEU A 6 -22.00 -0.44 -1.63
N ILE A 7 -23.14 -0.61 -0.93
CA ILE A 7 -24.46 -0.11 -1.36
C ILE A 7 -24.83 1.21 -0.69
N GLU A 8 -24.32 1.45 0.51
CA GLU A 8 -24.35 2.71 1.26
C GLU A 8 -23.16 2.72 2.23
N ASP A 9 -22.88 3.86 2.85
CA ASP A 9 -21.79 3.97 3.80
C ASP A 9 -21.93 2.92 4.92
N ARG A 10 -20.83 2.16 5.13
CA ARG A 10 -20.71 1.06 6.09
C ARG A 10 -21.58 -0.17 5.80
N LYS A 11 -22.23 -0.25 4.63
CA LYS A 11 -23.10 -1.37 4.28
C LYS A 11 -22.61 -2.08 3.02
N LEU A 12 -22.06 -3.25 3.22
CA LEU A 12 -21.63 -4.16 2.18
C LEU A 12 -22.71 -5.20 1.91
N GLN A 13 -22.80 -5.60 0.66
CA GLN A 13 -23.71 -6.67 0.20
C GLN A 13 -22.99 -7.56 -0.81
N GLU A 14 -23.02 -8.86 -0.58
CA GLU A 14 -22.68 -9.84 -1.61
C GLU A 14 -23.83 -9.91 -2.60
N VAL A 15 -23.51 -9.80 -3.88
CA VAL A 15 -24.48 -9.75 -4.98
C VAL A 15 -24.03 -10.63 -6.12
N ASP A 16 -25.03 -11.14 -6.87
CA ASP A 16 -24.78 -11.77 -8.17
C ASP A 16 -24.84 -10.71 -9.26
N ILE A 17 -23.76 -10.57 -10.01
CA ILE A 17 -23.65 -9.69 -11.18
C ILE A 17 -23.39 -10.49 -12.45
N ALA A 18 -23.65 -9.89 -13.61
CA ALA A 18 -23.33 -10.51 -14.90
C ALA A 18 -21.83 -10.79 -15.02
N GLU A 19 -21.47 -11.87 -15.70
CA GLU A 19 -20.06 -12.08 -16.08
C GLU A 19 -19.63 -11.00 -17.08
N PRO A 20 -18.34 -10.61 -17.07
CA PRO A 20 -17.84 -9.67 -18.06
C PRO A 20 -17.98 -10.25 -19.48
N PRO A 21 -18.28 -9.42 -20.49
CA PRO A 21 -18.28 -9.87 -21.87
C PRO A 21 -16.88 -10.33 -22.29
N PRO A 22 -16.71 -10.99 -23.45
CA PRO A 22 -15.38 -11.27 -23.98
C PRO A 22 -14.51 -10.01 -24.01
N PRO A 23 -13.22 -10.11 -23.67
CA PRO A 23 -12.34 -8.94 -23.54
C PRO A 23 -12.19 -8.21 -24.89
N ALA A 24 -12.28 -6.89 -24.84
CA ALA A 24 -12.11 -6.01 -25.99
C ALA A 24 -10.66 -5.93 -26.46
N VAL A 25 -10.40 -5.18 -27.54
CA VAL A 25 -9.03 -4.93 -28.04
C VAL A 25 -8.17 -4.30 -26.95
N GLY A 26 -7.05 -4.96 -26.64
CA GLY A 26 -6.09 -4.51 -25.60
C GLY A 26 -6.49 -4.86 -24.17
N GLU A 27 -7.58 -5.61 -23.97
CA GLU A 27 -8.04 -6.05 -22.65
C GLU A 27 -7.80 -7.55 -22.42
N VAL A 28 -7.85 -7.93 -21.16
CA VAL A 28 -7.88 -9.33 -20.71
C VAL A 28 -8.97 -9.52 -19.67
N THR A 29 -9.57 -10.71 -19.66
CA THR A 29 -10.41 -11.15 -18.54
C THR A 29 -9.53 -11.79 -17.50
N LEU A 30 -9.62 -11.32 -16.26
CA LEU A 30 -8.97 -11.91 -15.11
C LEU A 30 -9.97 -12.64 -14.22
N ARG A 31 -9.56 -13.80 -13.72
CA ARG A 31 -10.15 -14.43 -12.55
C ARG A 31 -9.39 -13.93 -11.33
N ILE A 32 -10.06 -13.18 -10.46
CA ILE A 32 -9.43 -12.64 -9.26
C ILE A 32 -9.12 -13.77 -8.28
N LYS A 33 -7.90 -13.75 -7.73
CA LYS A 33 -7.42 -14.78 -6.80
C LYS A 33 -7.36 -14.28 -5.36
N ALA A 34 -6.87 -13.06 -5.16
CA ALA A 34 -6.74 -12.46 -3.85
C ALA A 34 -6.91 -10.94 -3.94
N VAL A 35 -7.59 -10.37 -2.94
CA VAL A 35 -7.72 -8.92 -2.74
C VAL A 35 -7.12 -8.56 -1.39
N ALA A 36 -6.22 -7.61 -1.35
CA ALA A 36 -5.59 -7.14 -0.11
C ALA A 36 -6.24 -5.84 0.36
N LEU A 37 -6.82 -5.84 1.56
CA LEU A 37 -7.51 -4.66 2.08
C LEU A 37 -6.52 -3.56 2.49
N ASN A 38 -6.90 -2.32 2.25
CA ASN A 38 -6.13 -1.11 2.52
C ASN A 38 -6.96 -0.05 3.24
N HIS A 39 -6.32 1.00 3.78
CA HIS A 39 -7.03 2.12 4.38
C HIS A 39 -7.92 2.88 3.39
N ILE A 40 -7.63 2.86 2.08
CA ILE A 40 -8.52 3.41 1.06
C ILE A 40 -9.87 2.68 1.03
N ASP A 41 -9.89 1.36 1.26
CA ASP A 41 -11.12 0.58 1.37
C ASP A 41 -11.90 0.97 2.63
N VAL A 42 -11.22 1.20 3.77
CA VAL A 42 -11.84 1.71 5.00
C VAL A 42 -12.44 3.10 4.77
N TRP A 43 -11.70 4.01 4.13
CA TRP A 43 -12.21 5.36 3.83
C TRP A 43 -13.39 5.32 2.87
N GLY A 44 -13.32 4.49 1.85
CA GLY A 44 -14.44 4.23 0.96
C GLY A 44 -15.65 3.71 1.73
N TRP A 45 -15.47 2.65 2.51
CA TRP A 45 -16.54 2.01 3.26
C TRP A 45 -17.26 2.95 4.25
N ARG A 46 -16.53 3.81 4.97
CA ARG A 46 -17.13 4.73 5.95
C ARG A 46 -17.64 6.07 5.40
N GLY A 47 -17.60 6.28 4.08
CA GLY A 47 -18.11 7.49 3.45
C GLY A 47 -17.13 8.67 3.38
N MET A 48 -15.90 8.56 3.88
CA MET A 48 -14.87 9.60 3.71
C MET A 48 -14.29 9.55 2.31
N ALA A 49 -15.05 10.01 1.34
CA ALA A 49 -14.61 10.08 -0.04
C ALA A 49 -14.02 11.46 -0.33
N PHE A 50 -12.81 11.50 -0.86
CA PHE A 50 -12.18 12.73 -1.39
C PHE A 50 -12.82 13.16 -2.71
N ALA A 51 -13.68 12.32 -3.29
CA ALA A 51 -14.41 12.57 -4.52
C ALA A 51 -15.81 11.96 -4.45
N LYS A 52 -16.74 12.49 -5.24
CA LYS A 52 -18.07 11.89 -5.41
C LYS A 52 -17.91 10.47 -5.97
N ARG A 53 -18.45 9.49 -5.25
CA ARG A 53 -18.50 8.08 -5.67
C ARG A 53 -19.90 7.74 -6.15
N LYS A 54 -19.98 6.87 -7.13
CA LYS A 54 -21.26 6.30 -7.60
C LYS A 54 -21.45 4.97 -6.87
N LEU A 55 -22.54 4.84 -6.12
CA LEU A 55 -22.94 3.59 -5.49
C LEU A 55 -24.10 2.95 -6.30
N PRO A 56 -24.24 1.64 -6.30
CA PRO A 56 -23.36 0.65 -5.65
C PRO A 56 -21.99 0.57 -6.31
N LEU A 57 -20.95 0.18 -5.56
CA LEU A 57 -19.57 0.09 -6.03
C LEU A 57 -18.92 -1.19 -5.49
N THR A 58 -18.36 -2.01 -6.37
CA THR A 58 -17.51 -3.15 -5.97
C THR A 58 -16.25 -2.64 -5.29
N ILE A 59 -15.96 -3.14 -4.09
CA ILE A 59 -14.80 -2.72 -3.31
C ILE A 59 -13.51 -3.45 -3.71
N GLY A 60 -12.38 -3.09 -3.08
CA GLY A 60 -11.07 -3.74 -3.23
C GLY A 60 -10.17 -3.01 -4.23
N ALA A 61 -9.13 -2.35 -3.69
CA ALA A 61 -8.22 -1.50 -4.48
C ALA A 61 -6.89 -2.17 -4.84
N GLU A 62 -6.58 -3.32 -4.25
CA GLU A 62 -5.31 -4.03 -4.41
C GLU A 62 -5.57 -5.52 -4.61
N ALA A 63 -5.09 -6.10 -5.71
CA ALA A 63 -5.41 -7.49 -6.05
C ALA A 63 -4.40 -8.16 -6.98
N SER A 64 -4.53 -9.48 -7.04
CA SER A 64 -3.97 -10.35 -8.06
C SER A 64 -5.05 -11.14 -8.77
N GLY A 65 -4.77 -11.56 -9.99
CA GLY A 65 -5.65 -12.40 -10.77
C GLY A 65 -4.87 -13.34 -11.70
N GLU A 66 -5.58 -14.34 -12.19
CA GLU A 66 -5.08 -15.24 -13.22
C GLU A 66 -5.73 -14.86 -14.55
N VAL A 67 -4.95 -14.78 -15.60
CA VAL A 67 -5.45 -14.49 -16.96
C VAL A 67 -6.36 -15.62 -17.42
N GLU A 68 -7.66 -15.33 -17.65
CA GLU A 68 -8.64 -16.31 -18.13
C GLU A 68 -8.79 -16.22 -19.66
N ALA A 69 -8.92 -15.01 -20.19
CA ALA A 69 -9.06 -14.78 -21.64
C ALA A 69 -8.30 -13.54 -22.07
N ILE A 70 -7.88 -13.53 -23.33
CA ILE A 70 -7.05 -12.48 -23.92
C ILE A 70 -7.79 -11.89 -25.12
N GLY A 71 -7.98 -10.57 -25.10
CA GLY A 71 -8.56 -9.83 -26.23
C GLY A 71 -7.55 -9.59 -27.37
N PRO A 72 -8.06 -9.18 -28.54
CA PRO A 72 -7.22 -8.90 -29.69
C PRO A 72 -6.16 -7.83 -29.38
N GLY A 73 -4.96 -7.99 -29.95
CA GLY A 73 -3.86 -7.01 -29.83
C GLY A 73 -3.08 -7.07 -28.52
N VAL A 74 -3.42 -7.94 -27.58
CA VAL A 74 -2.63 -8.15 -26.36
C VAL A 74 -1.47 -9.08 -26.66
N ALA A 75 -0.28 -8.71 -26.22
CA ALA A 75 0.94 -9.52 -26.31
C ALA A 75 1.62 -9.65 -24.93
N GLY A 76 2.40 -10.71 -24.74
CA GLY A 76 3.20 -10.93 -23.52
C GLY A 76 2.44 -11.48 -22.33
N LEU A 77 1.15 -11.80 -22.48
CA LEU A 77 0.34 -12.51 -21.48
C LEU A 77 -0.19 -13.80 -22.06
N VAL A 78 -0.37 -14.81 -21.22
CA VAL A 78 -0.92 -16.12 -21.60
C VAL A 78 -2.01 -16.56 -20.61
N PRO A 79 -3.05 -17.30 -21.03
CA PRO A 79 -4.04 -17.89 -20.12
C PRO A 79 -3.35 -18.73 -19.03
N GLY A 80 -3.87 -18.67 -17.81
CA GLY A 80 -3.29 -19.30 -16.62
C GLY A 80 -2.18 -18.50 -15.95
N GLN A 81 -1.71 -17.40 -16.54
CA GLN A 81 -0.64 -16.59 -15.97
C GLN A 81 -1.14 -15.76 -14.78
N LEU A 82 -0.44 -15.86 -13.64
CA LEU A 82 -0.69 -15.01 -12.48
C LEU A 82 -0.13 -13.61 -12.72
N VAL A 83 -0.94 -12.59 -12.40
CA VAL A 83 -0.59 -11.19 -12.55
C VAL A 83 -0.94 -10.39 -11.30
N SER A 84 -0.16 -9.36 -11.02
CA SER A 84 -0.47 -8.29 -10.10
C SER A 84 -1.17 -7.17 -10.85
N ILE A 85 -2.15 -6.49 -10.22
CA ILE A 85 -3.04 -5.53 -10.88
C ILE A 85 -2.71 -4.11 -10.41
N TYR A 86 -2.36 -3.22 -11.32
CA TYR A 86 -2.21 -1.79 -11.02
C TYR A 86 -3.58 -1.14 -10.87
N GLY A 87 -3.94 -0.74 -9.66
CA GLY A 87 -5.32 -0.31 -9.32
C GLY A 87 -5.74 1.05 -9.89
N ALA A 88 -4.84 1.88 -10.42
CA ALA A 88 -5.19 3.14 -11.06
C ALA A 88 -5.36 2.96 -12.56
N LEU A 89 -6.51 3.40 -13.12
CA LEU A 89 -6.77 3.37 -14.56
C LEU A 89 -6.00 4.52 -15.24
N THR A 90 -4.72 4.31 -15.48
CA THR A 90 -3.84 5.27 -16.16
C THR A 90 -4.01 5.22 -17.66
N CYS A 91 -3.73 6.33 -18.38
CA CYS A 91 -3.99 6.41 -19.82
C CYS A 91 -2.97 5.66 -20.69
N GLY A 92 -1.74 5.44 -20.20
CA GLY A 92 -0.64 4.83 -20.96
C GLY A 92 -0.01 5.70 -22.05
N LEU A 93 -0.56 6.90 -22.32
CA LEU A 93 -0.21 7.73 -23.47
C LEU A 93 0.46 9.06 -23.12
N CYS A 94 0.19 9.65 -21.95
CA CYS A 94 0.77 10.93 -21.55
C CYS A 94 2.28 10.81 -21.27
N LYS A 95 2.95 11.95 -21.14
CA LYS A 95 4.39 11.99 -20.90
C LYS A 95 4.80 11.21 -19.65
N ALA A 96 4.03 11.29 -18.59
CA ALA A 96 4.30 10.57 -17.35
C ALA A 96 4.26 9.04 -17.57
N CYS A 97 3.16 8.52 -18.16
CA CYS A 97 3.05 7.08 -18.47
C CYS A 97 4.16 6.58 -19.39
N LYS A 98 4.46 7.33 -20.48
CA LYS A 98 5.52 6.94 -21.43
C LYS A 98 6.93 6.94 -20.82
N SER A 99 7.12 7.66 -19.71
CA SER A 99 8.39 7.67 -18.95
C SER A 99 8.41 6.74 -17.74
N GLY A 100 7.43 5.82 -17.61
CA GLY A 100 7.32 4.88 -16.50
C GLY A 100 7.00 5.54 -15.16
N ARG A 101 6.39 6.72 -15.18
CA ARG A 101 5.88 7.43 -13.98
C ARG A 101 4.37 7.35 -13.93
N ASP A 102 3.83 6.13 -13.93
CA ASP A 102 2.41 5.84 -14.05
C ASP A 102 1.57 6.51 -12.96
N ASN A 103 2.11 6.60 -11.75
CA ASN A 103 1.52 7.28 -10.60
C ASN A 103 1.33 8.80 -10.79
N LEU A 104 1.97 9.40 -11.80
CA LEU A 104 1.82 10.80 -12.19
C LEU A 104 1.03 10.97 -13.50
N CYS A 105 0.21 10.00 -13.86
CA CYS A 105 -0.62 10.07 -15.06
C CYS A 105 -1.52 11.31 -15.03
N GLU A 106 -1.48 12.11 -16.10
CA GLU A 106 -2.26 13.36 -16.24
C GLU A 106 -3.75 13.09 -16.52
N HIS A 107 -4.09 11.87 -16.96
CA HIS A 107 -5.42 11.46 -17.38
C HIS A 107 -5.82 10.15 -16.70
N VAL A 108 -5.82 10.14 -15.36
CA VAL A 108 -6.28 8.98 -14.57
C VAL A 108 -7.79 8.88 -14.67
N GLY A 109 -8.30 7.74 -15.15
CA GLY A 109 -9.74 7.46 -15.23
C GLY A 109 -10.38 7.16 -13.87
N GLY A 110 -9.58 6.86 -12.86
CA GLY A 110 -10.03 6.56 -11.51
C GLY A 110 -9.15 5.50 -10.84
N VAL A 111 -9.47 5.20 -9.59
CA VAL A 111 -8.87 4.11 -8.81
C VAL A 111 -9.93 3.04 -8.58
N HIS A 112 -9.61 1.80 -8.93
CA HIS A 112 -10.49 0.65 -8.70
C HIS A 112 -10.73 0.46 -7.19
N GLY A 113 -11.95 0.06 -6.84
CA GLY A 113 -12.40 -0.06 -5.46
C GLY A 113 -12.74 1.26 -4.76
N PHE A 114 -12.51 2.40 -5.44
CA PHE A 114 -12.79 3.72 -4.87
C PHE A 114 -13.58 4.65 -5.80
N HIS A 115 -13.21 4.77 -7.09
CA HIS A 115 -13.92 5.53 -8.11
C HIS A 115 -14.57 4.63 -9.15
N LEU A 116 -13.97 3.48 -9.40
CA LEU A 116 -14.37 2.45 -10.34
C LEU A 116 -14.61 1.16 -9.58
N ASP A 117 -15.41 0.23 -10.14
CA ASP A 117 -15.57 -1.09 -9.57
C ASP A 117 -14.21 -1.74 -9.30
N GLY A 118 -14.07 -2.26 -8.09
CA GLY A 118 -12.85 -2.86 -7.58
C GLY A 118 -12.77 -4.36 -7.83
N PHE A 119 -11.88 -4.98 -7.08
CA PHE A 119 -11.46 -6.35 -7.33
C PHE A 119 -12.15 -7.40 -6.44
N ALA A 120 -13.04 -7.00 -5.52
CA ALA A 120 -13.82 -7.95 -4.72
C ALA A 120 -14.96 -8.56 -5.54
N GLN A 121 -14.62 -9.22 -6.64
CA GLN A 121 -15.50 -9.94 -7.57
C GLN A 121 -14.73 -11.08 -8.25
N GLU A 122 -15.45 -12.09 -8.76
CA GLU A 122 -14.82 -13.29 -9.30
C GLU A 122 -14.03 -13.02 -10.58
N LYS A 123 -14.55 -12.15 -11.48
CA LYS A 123 -13.90 -11.84 -12.77
C LYS A 123 -14.03 -10.35 -13.11
N ILE A 124 -13.07 -9.84 -13.86
CA ILE A 124 -13.07 -8.47 -14.37
C ILE A 124 -12.29 -8.38 -15.69
N ASN A 125 -12.75 -7.52 -16.61
CA ASN A 125 -11.97 -7.12 -17.78
C ASN A 125 -11.14 -5.89 -17.46
N LEU A 126 -9.85 -5.94 -17.79
CA LEU A 126 -8.90 -4.84 -17.57
C LEU A 126 -8.00 -4.64 -18.78
N PRO A 127 -7.56 -3.40 -19.05
CA PRO A 127 -6.50 -3.14 -20.01
C PRO A 127 -5.22 -3.91 -19.64
N ALA A 128 -4.68 -4.68 -20.57
CA ALA A 128 -3.49 -5.50 -20.35
C ALA A 128 -2.28 -4.70 -19.83
N ARG A 129 -2.19 -3.41 -20.20
CA ARG A 129 -1.13 -2.49 -19.72
C ARG A 129 -1.12 -2.24 -18.21
N LEU A 130 -2.19 -2.57 -17.48
CA LEU A 130 -2.27 -2.42 -16.03
C LEU A 130 -1.79 -3.67 -15.28
N LEU A 131 -1.35 -4.69 -15.99
CA LEU A 131 -1.03 -5.99 -15.43
C LEU A 131 0.49 -6.21 -15.43
N VAL A 132 1.00 -6.64 -14.28
CA VAL A 132 2.41 -6.98 -14.10
C VAL A 132 2.49 -8.49 -13.84
N PRO A 133 3.11 -9.29 -14.73
CA PRO A 133 3.27 -10.71 -14.52
C PRO A 133 4.01 -11.03 -13.22
N ALA A 134 3.48 -11.96 -12.44
CA ALA A 134 4.17 -12.46 -11.27
C ALA A 134 5.32 -13.39 -11.69
N PRO A 135 6.54 -13.19 -11.16
CA PRO A 135 7.63 -14.09 -11.42
C PRO A 135 7.42 -15.45 -10.73
N PRO A 136 8.08 -16.53 -11.20
CA PRO A 136 8.08 -17.82 -10.53
C PRO A 136 8.45 -17.69 -9.04
N GLY A 137 7.71 -18.39 -8.17
CA GLY A 137 7.92 -18.34 -6.71
C GLY A 137 7.08 -17.29 -5.98
N VAL A 138 6.36 -16.42 -6.68
CA VAL A 138 5.37 -15.50 -6.10
C VAL A 138 3.98 -16.12 -6.24
N ASP A 139 3.30 -16.28 -5.11
CA ASP A 139 1.92 -16.76 -5.06
C ASP A 139 0.88 -15.63 -5.26
N ALA A 140 -0.40 -16.01 -5.23
CA ALA A 140 -1.49 -15.05 -5.40
C ALA A 140 -1.51 -13.95 -4.34
N ILE A 141 -1.14 -14.25 -3.10
CA ILE A 141 -1.07 -13.26 -2.03
C ILE A 141 0.09 -12.30 -2.27
N GLY A 142 1.28 -12.82 -2.59
CA GLY A 142 2.45 -11.99 -2.93
C GLY A 142 2.17 -11.05 -4.09
N ALA A 143 1.52 -11.55 -5.14
CA ALA A 143 1.11 -10.72 -6.28
C ALA A 143 0.03 -9.70 -5.89
N ALA A 144 -0.92 -10.05 -4.99
CA ALA A 144 -1.97 -9.15 -4.56
C ALA A 144 -1.45 -7.97 -3.73
N VAL A 145 -0.41 -8.14 -2.89
CA VAL A 145 0.14 -7.07 -2.05
C VAL A 145 1.24 -6.25 -2.73
N ALA A 146 1.59 -6.57 -3.96
CA ALA A 146 2.64 -5.85 -4.70
C ALA A 146 2.24 -4.41 -5.08
N PRO A 147 0.98 -4.09 -5.48
CA PRO A 147 0.65 -2.76 -6.01
C PRO A 147 0.65 -1.65 -4.95
N VAL A 148 -0.21 -1.79 -3.93
CA VAL A 148 -0.42 -0.72 -2.95
C VAL A 148 0.51 -0.89 -1.75
N THR A 149 0.71 -2.12 -1.29
CA THR A 149 1.51 -2.36 -0.08
C THR A 149 3.00 -2.22 -0.38
N PHE A 150 3.61 -3.15 -1.10
CA PHE A 150 5.06 -3.13 -1.33
C PHE A 150 5.49 -2.10 -2.36
N GLY A 151 4.72 -1.91 -3.44
CA GLY A 151 5.02 -0.91 -4.48
C GLY A 151 5.05 0.51 -3.91
N THR A 152 4.12 0.87 -3.03
CA THR A 152 4.15 2.18 -2.34
C THR A 152 5.42 2.32 -1.51
N VAL A 153 5.83 1.29 -0.77
CA VAL A 153 7.05 1.33 0.05
C VAL A 153 8.30 1.44 -0.82
N GLU A 154 8.38 0.67 -1.91
CA GLU A 154 9.47 0.78 -2.90
C GLU A 154 9.57 2.23 -3.42
N HIS A 155 8.45 2.81 -3.82
CA HIS A 155 8.40 4.18 -4.32
C HIS A 155 8.79 5.21 -3.26
N MET A 156 8.30 5.05 -2.02
CA MET A 156 8.64 5.96 -0.92
C MET A 156 10.12 5.89 -0.55
N LEU A 157 10.64 4.70 -0.35
CA LEU A 157 12.01 4.52 0.17
C LEU A 157 13.06 4.79 -0.91
N PHE A 158 12.87 4.26 -2.12
CA PHE A 158 13.93 4.26 -3.12
C PHE A 158 13.77 5.35 -4.18
N ASP A 159 12.55 5.67 -4.61
CA ASP A 159 12.35 6.72 -5.60
C ASP A 159 12.33 8.13 -4.98
N ASN A 160 11.63 8.30 -3.85
CA ASN A 160 11.43 9.61 -3.23
C ASN A 160 12.45 9.90 -2.13
N ALA A 161 12.53 9.05 -1.10
CA ALA A 161 13.44 9.28 0.01
C ALA A 161 14.91 8.99 -0.35
N LYS A 162 15.20 8.19 -1.37
CA LYS A 162 16.56 7.78 -1.73
C LYS A 162 17.30 7.22 -0.50
N LEU A 163 16.69 6.20 0.13
CA LEU A 163 17.25 5.55 1.31
C LEU A 163 18.60 4.91 0.97
N GLU A 164 19.61 5.15 1.80
CA GLU A 164 20.98 4.68 1.59
C GLU A 164 21.39 3.68 2.68
N PRO A 165 22.28 2.72 2.38
CA PRO A 165 22.82 1.80 3.39
C PRO A 165 23.49 2.56 4.55
N GLY A 166 23.28 2.05 5.78
CA GLY A 166 23.85 2.64 6.99
C GLY A 166 23.05 3.82 7.58
N GLU A 167 21.99 4.28 6.91
CA GLU A 167 21.10 5.29 7.46
C GLU A 167 20.24 4.74 8.61
N THR A 168 19.75 5.64 9.45
CA THR A 168 18.75 5.33 10.48
C THR A 168 17.38 5.81 10.02
N ILE A 169 16.38 4.93 10.04
CA ILE A 169 15.01 5.25 9.63
C ILE A 169 14.03 5.05 10.80
N LEU A 170 13.10 5.99 10.96
CA LEU A 170 11.91 5.82 11.79
C LEU A 170 10.74 5.43 10.90
N VAL A 171 10.16 4.25 11.12
CA VAL A 171 8.98 3.75 10.44
C VAL A 171 7.78 3.82 11.38
N HIS A 172 6.81 4.68 11.10
CA HIS A 172 5.58 4.72 11.88
C HIS A 172 4.69 3.51 11.62
N ALA A 173 3.91 3.12 12.65
CA ALA A 173 2.94 2.03 12.59
C ALA A 173 3.48 0.74 11.95
N GLY A 174 4.57 0.19 12.52
CA GLY A 174 5.25 -1.01 12.03
C GLY A 174 4.38 -2.25 11.90
N GLY A 175 3.22 -2.28 12.59
CA GLY A 175 2.22 -3.36 12.44
C GLY A 175 1.26 -3.18 11.26
N SER A 176 1.33 -2.09 10.50
CA SER A 176 0.54 -1.92 9.27
C SER A 176 1.15 -2.68 8.10
N GLY A 177 0.37 -2.89 7.03
CA GLY A 177 0.88 -3.53 5.82
C GLY A 177 2.11 -2.83 5.25
N ILE A 178 2.05 -1.50 5.04
CA ILE A 178 3.20 -0.74 4.53
C ILE A 178 4.31 -0.56 5.57
N GLY A 179 3.99 -0.48 6.87
CA GLY A 179 4.99 -0.42 7.93
C GLY A 179 5.81 -1.70 8.03
N SER A 180 5.16 -2.87 7.99
CA SER A 180 5.82 -4.18 8.01
C SER A 180 6.71 -4.40 6.77
N ALA A 181 6.28 -3.93 5.60
CA ALA A 181 7.08 -3.95 4.37
C ALA A 181 8.28 -2.99 4.47
N ALA A 182 8.08 -1.77 4.99
CA ALA A 182 9.14 -0.77 5.14
C ALA A 182 10.24 -1.23 6.10
N ILE A 183 9.89 -1.87 7.22
CA ILE A 183 10.87 -2.45 8.16
C ILE A 183 11.75 -3.46 7.42
N GLN A 184 11.17 -4.41 6.72
CA GLN A 184 11.91 -5.45 6.01
C GLN A 184 12.83 -4.86 4.92
N LEU A 185 12.29 -3.98 4.07
CA LEU A 185 13.05 -3.37 2.98
C LEU A 185 14.21 -2.49 3.51
N ALA A 186 13.96 -1.65 4.50
CA ALA A 186 15.00 -0.82 5.10
C ALA A 186 16.08 -1.67 5.79
N LYS A 187 15.68 -2.73 6.50
CA LYS A 187 16.65 -3.63 7.15
C LYS A 187 17.53 -4.35 6.13
N ARG A 188 16.96 -4.79 5.00
CA ARG A 188 17.72 -5.44 3.91
C ARG A 188 18.67 -4.48 3.20
N MET A 189 18.37 -3.17 3.22
CA MET A 189 19.31 -2.13 2.77
C MET A 189 20.47 -1.89 3.73
N GLY A 190 20.48 -2.54 4.91
CA GLY A 190 21.52 -2.31 5.93
C GLY A 190 21.28 -1.07 6.79
N CYS A 191 20.04 -0.58 6.87
CA CYS A 191 19.66 0.55 7.73
C CYS A 191 19.42 0.11 9.17
N ALA A 192 19.63 1.05 10.12
CA ALA A 192 19.11 0.91 11.47
C ALA A 192 17.63 1.31 11.47
N VAL A 193 16.76 0.42 11.95
CA VAL A 193 15.30 0.59 11.89
C VAL A 193 14.72 0.79 13.28
N ILE A 194 14.10 1.96 13.48
CA ILE A 194 13.26 2.25 14.66
C ILE A 194 11.82 2.24 14.17
N THR A 195 10.90 1.62 14.91
CA THR A 195 9.48 1.63 14.53
C THR A 195 8.58 1.91 15.71
N THR A 196 7.35 2.36 15.43
CA THR A 196 6.30 2.57 16.43
C THR A 196 5.18 1.56 16.26
N VAL A 197 4.63 1.09 17.37
CA VAL A 197 3.44 0.22 17.43
C VAL A 197 2.45 0.74 18.46
N GLY A 198 1.19 0.29 18.41
CA GLY A 198 0.12 0.79 19.29
C GLY A 198 -0.22 -0.16 20.45
N SER A 199 0.52 -1.26 20.64
CA SER A 199 0.29 -2.21 21.73
C SER A 199 1.50 -3.11 21.91
N ASN A 200 1.65 -3.68 23.12
CA ASN A 200 2.82 -4.47 23.48
C ASN A 200 2.89 -5.82 22.78
N ASP A 201 1.74 -6.42 22.44
CA ASP A 201 1.68 -7.68 21.67
C ASP A 201 2.26 -7.56 20.24
N LYS A 202 2.44 -6.32 19.74
CA LYS A 202 3.04 -6.04 18.44
C LYS A 202 4.54 -5.81 18.48
N ILE A 203 5.14 -5.67 19.67
CA ILE A 203 6.57 -5.37 19.82
C ILE A 203 7.41 -6.50 19.24
N ASP A 204 7.23 -7.73 19.73
CA ASP A 204 8.03 -8.88 19.28
C ASP A 204 7.81 -9.19 17.80
N LYS A 205 6.58 -9.00 17.30
CA LYS A 205 6.26 -9.17 15.89
C LYS A 205 7.01 -8.18 15.01
N ALA A 206 7.09 -6.91 15.41
CA ALA A 206 7.82 -5.88 14.66
C ALA A 206 9.35 -6.10 14.74
N ALA A 207 9.86 -6.51 15.90
CA ALA A 207 11.27 -6.86 16.06
C ALA A 207 11.66 -8.06 15.18
N ALA A 208 10.81 -9.08 15.07
CA ALA A 208 11.02 -10.25 14.21
C ALA A 208 11.10 -9.88 12.71
N LEU A 209 10.51 -8.77 12.28
CA LEU A 209 10.63 -8.25 10.91
C LEU A 209 11.98 -7.56 10.65
N GLY A 210 12.77 -7.31 11.69
CA GLY A 210 14.09 -6.69 11.62
C GLY A 210 14.16 -5.26 12.18
N ALA A 211 13.15 -4.79 12.92
CA ALA A 211 13.25 -3.53 13.63
C ALA A 211 14.27 -3.66 14.79
N ASP A 212 15.25 -2.76 14.83
CA ASP A 212 16.27 -2.75 15.90
C ASP A 212 15.70 -2.21 17.21
N HIS A 213 14.72 -1.29 17.12
CA HIS A 213 14.00 -0.74 18.26
C HIS A 213 12.51 -0.59 17.93
N VAL A 214 11.66 -1.02 18.85
CA VAL A 214 10.19 -0.90 18.73
C VAL A 214 9.67 -0.07 19.90
N ILE A 215 8.88 0.95 19.60
CA ILE A 215 8.34 1.91 20.58
C ILE A 215 6.83 1.76 20.63
N ASN A 216 6.26 1.45 21.80
CA ASN A 216 4.82 1.56 22.02
C ASN A 216 4.46 3.04 22.26
N TYR A 217 3.89 3.71 21.24
CA TYR A 217 3.56 5.13 21.31
C TYR A 217 2.41 5.46 22.28
N ARG A 218 1.73 4.47 22.82
CA ARG A 218 0.71 4.67 23.87
C ARG A 218 1.31 4.79 25.27
N GLU A 219 2.51 4.24 25.47
CA GLU A 219 3.24 4.26 26.75
C GLU A 219 4.32 5.33 26.75
N ASP A 220 4.99 5.51 25.62
CA ASP A 220 6.14 6.40 25.50
C ASP A 220 5.93 7.46 24.41
N ARG A 221 6.43 8.66 24.67
CA ARG A 221 6.56 9.68 23.63
C ARG A 221 7.68 9.28 22.67
N PHE A 222 7.33 8.82 21.48
CA PHE A 222 8.27 8.24 20.52
C PHE A 222 9.42 9.17 20.17
N GLU A 223 9.18 10.50 20.06
CA GLU A 223 10.22 11.47 19.74
C GLU A 223 11.28 11.57 20.84
N GLY A 224 10.89 11.42 22.10
CA GLY A 224 11.83 11.38 23.22
C GLY A 224 12.72 10.14 23.19
N VAL A 225 12.11 8.97 22.92
CA VAL A 225 12.84 7.70 22.80
C VAL A 225 13.78 7.72 21.60
N VAL A 226 13.33 8.14 20.43
CA VAL A 226 14.16 8.25 19.21
C VAL A 226 15.35 9.15 19.47
N ARG A 227 15.16 10.30 20.09
CA ARG A 227 16.26 11.22 20.41
C ARG A 227 17.26 10.63 21.40
N LYS A 228 16.79 9.82 22.37
CA LYS A 228 17.68 9.10 23.31
C LYS A 228 18.49 8.04 22.57
N LEU A 229 17.84 7.19 21.76
CA LEU A 229 18.50 6.13 20.97
C LEU A 229 19.56 6.69 20.01
N THR A 230 19.27 7.81 19.37
CA THR A 230 20.19 8.47 18.42
C THR A 230 21.18 9.43 19.09
N LYS A 231 21.31 9.42 20.43
CA LYS A 231 22.17 10.34 21.19
C LYS A 231 21.92 11.80 20.80
N LYS A 232 20.66 12.18 20.65
CA LYS A 232 20.15 13.50 20.24
C LYS A 232 20.47 13.90 18.79
N LYS A 233 21.11 13.05 17.98
CA LYS A 233 21.39 13.35 16.57
C LYS A 233 20.15 13.34 15.70
N GLY A 234 19.20 12.43 15.97
CA GLY A 234 18.02 12.19 15.16
C GLY A 234 18.24 11.13 14.06
N VAL A 235 17.18 10.84 13.31
CA VAL A 235 17.18 9.86 12.22
C VAL A 235 17.37 10.52 10.85
N ASP A 236 17.85 9.78 9.89
CA ASP A 236 18.04 10.22 8.51
C ASP A 236 16.71 10.38 7.78
N VAL A 237 15.83 9.39 7.96
CA VAL A 237 14.55 9.28 7.26
C VAL A 237 13.43 9.03 8.26
N VAL A 238 12.29 9.68 8.04
CA VAL A 238 11.02 9.30 8.66
C VAL A 238 10.09 8.80 7.54
N PHE A 239 9.64 7.55 7.67
CA PHE A 239 8.60 6.96 6.85
C PHE A 239 7.24 7.22 7.52
N GLU A 240 6.50 8.18 6.95
CA GLU A 240 5.28 8.75 7.52
C GLU A 240 4.04 8.33 6.71
N HIS A 241 2.99 7.92 7.40
CA HIS A 241 1.70 7.63 6.78
C HIS A 241 0.54 7.74 7.77
N VAL A 242 0.83 8.21 8.97
CA VAL A 242 -0.15 8.43 10.05
C VAL A 242 -0.76 9.83 9.95
N GLY A 243 0.08 10.86 9.79
CA GLY A 243 -0.36 12.24 9.55
C GLY A 243 -0.37 13.11 10.79
N ALA A 244 -1.49 13.80 11.06
CA ALA A 244 -1.56 14.89 12.04
C ALA A 244 -1.01 14.54 13.43
N ASP A 245 -1.32 13.34 13.95
CA ASP A 245 -0.91 12.94 15.31
C ASP A 245 0.59 12.72 15.46
N THR A 246 1.29 12.36 14.39
CA THR A 246 2.71 12.01 14.42
C THR A 246 3.61 13.07 13.82
N TRP A 247 3.08 13.99 13.01
CA TRP A 247 3.86 14.92 12.19
C TRP A 247 4.83 15.77 13.00
N ALA A 248 4.36 16.42 14.06
CA ALA A 248 5.20 17.29 14.88
C ALA A 248 6.35 16.52 15.55
N GLY A 249 6.05 15.34 16.09
CA GLY A 249 7.05 14.44 16.68
C GLY A 249 8.03 13.92 15.61
N SER A 250 7.53 13.58 14.42
CA SER A 250 8.35 13.15 13.27
C SER A 250 9.39 14.20 12.89
N MET A 251 8.97 15.46 12.83
CA MET A 251 9.88 16.59 12.58
C MET A 251 10.98 16.69 13.65
N LEU A 252 10.64 16.48 14.93
CA LEU A 252 11.59 16.51 16.05
C LEU A 252 12.58 15.32 16.05
N CYS A 253 12.20 14.22 15.40
CA CYS A 253 13.05 13.04 15.29
C CYS A 253 14.16 13.18 14.24
N LEU A 254 14.05 14.11 13.30
CA LEU A 254 14.99 14.22 12.19
C LEU A 254 16.34 14.81 12.62
N LYS A 255 17.41 14.31 12.03
CA LYS A 255 18.71 14.95 12.05
C LYS A 255 18.74 16.16 11.11
N ARG A 256 19.78 16.99 11.22
CA ARG A 256 20.05 18.03 10.23
C ARG A 256 20.27 17.42 8.85
N GLY A 257 19.58 17.95 7.85
CA GLY A 257 19.57 17.41 6.49
C GLY A 257 18.71 16.16 6.30
N GLY A 258 18.01 15.70 7.35
CA GLY A 258 17.11 14.56 7.29
C GLY A 258 15.87 14.82 6.45
N ARG A 259 15.07 13.78 6.22
CA ARG A 259 13.90 13.86 5.31
C ARG A 259 12.71 13.05 5.79
N ILE A 260 11.52 13.58 5.53
CA ILE A 260 10.24 12.87 5.69
C ILE A 260 9.74 12.46 4.31
N VAL A 261 9.30 11.23 4.15
CA VAL A 261 8.50 10.77 3.02
C VAL A 261 7.13 10.34 3.52
N THR A 262 6.05 10.87 2.93
CA THR A 262 4.68 10.60 3.37
C THR A 262 3.77 10.19 2.22
N CYS A 263 2.91 9.17 2.48
CA CYS A 263 1.91 8.68 1.53
C CYS A 263 0.49 8.62 2.11
N GLY A 264 0.30 9.06 3.34
CA GLY A 264 -0.99 8.89 4.01
C GLY A 264 -1.22 9.86 5.16
N SER A 265 -2.47 9.91 5.61
CA SER A 265 -2.92 10.83 6.65
C SER A 265 -4.08 10.24 7.47
N THR A 266 -3.87 9.02 8.00
CA THR A 266 -4.93 8.25 8.68
C THR A 266 -5.45 8.89 9.97
N SER A 267 -4.65 9.75 10.62
CA SER A 267 -5.04 10.48 11.82
C SER A 267 -5.51 11.93 11.57
N GLY A 268 -5.42 12.39 10.33
CA GLY A 268 -5.84 13.74 9.93
C GLY A 268 -5.01 14.30 8.80
N VAL A 269 -5.66 15.12 7.95
CA VAL A 269 -5.09 15.64 6.69
C VAL A 269 -4.37 16.98 6.85
N SER A 270 -4.54 17.65 8.01
CA SER A 270 -3.98 18.99 8.24
C SER A 270 -3.08 18.98 9.47
N THR A 271 -1.93 19.64 9.37
CA THR A 271 -0.98 19.80 10.48
C THR A 271 -0.27 21.14 10.38
N GLN A 272 0.24 21.62 11.52
CA GLN A 272 1.10 22.81 11.56
C GLN A 272 2.56 22.43 11.36
N MET A 273 3.32 23.32 10.74
CA MET A 273 4.75 23.15 10.50
C MET A 273 5.53 24.33 11.05
N ASN A 274 6.60 24.03 11.79
CA ASN A 274 7.58 25.04 12.20
C ASN A 274 8.57 25.30 11.05
N LEU A 275 8.36 26.42 10.32
CA LEU A 275 9.19 26.78 9.18
C LEU A 275 10.64 27.08 9.58
N MET A 276 10.88 27.63 10.77
CA MET A 276 12.23 27.87 11.27
C MET A 276 13.00 26.56 11.40
N GLN A 277 12.37 25.54 12.00
CA GLN A 277 12.97 24.20 12.08
C GLN A 277 13.25 23.63 10.69
N LEU A 278 12.30 23.76 9.75
CA LEU A 278 12.42 23.26 8.38
C LEU A 278 13.68 23.81 7.71
N PHE A 279 13.85 25.13 7.66
CA PHE A 279 14.99 25.72 6.92
C PHE A 279 16.30 25.66 7.69
N GLN A 280 16.31 25.87 9.03
CA GLN A 280 17.55 25.81 9.81
C GLN A 280 18.15 24.40 9.88
N GLN A 281 17.29 23.38 9.96
CA GLN A 281 17.73 21.99 9.94
C GLN A 281 17.87 21.43 8.52
N GLN A 282 17.55 22.19 7.48
CA GLN A 282 17.59 21.79 6.07
C GLN A 282 16.82 20.48 5.81
N ILE A 283 15.64 20.35 6.41
CA ILE A 283 14.78 19.18 6.29
C ILE A 283 14.14 19.16 4.90
N LYS A 284 14.02 17.97 4.33
CA LYS A 284 13.31 17.72 3.07
C LYS A 284 12.00 17.00 3.35
N ILE A 285 10.95 17.36 2.64
CA ILE A 285 9.63 16.72 2.76
C ILE A 285 9.20 16.25 1.38
N PHE A 286 8.91 14.96 1.26
CA PHE A 286 8.49 14.31 0.02
C PHE A 286 7.08 13.78 0.18
N GLY A 287 6.15 14.24 -0.69
CA GLY A 287 4.88 13.58 -0.91
C GLY A 287 5.08 12.36 -1.81
N SER A 288 4.36 11.28 -1.53
CA SER A 288 4.36 10.05 -2.31
C SER A 288 2.94 9.58 -2.52
N PHE A 289 2.56 9.30 -3.75
CA PHE A 289 1.23 8.79 -4.08
C PHE A 289 1.34 7.54 -4.93
N GLY A 290 0.79 6.41 -4.43
CA GLY A 290 0.85 5.12 -5.10
C GLY A 290 2.28 4.67 -5.40
N CYS A 291 2.43 4.00 -6.53
CA CYS A 291 3.71 3.51 -7.01
C CYS A 291 3.75 3.55 -8.55
N ARG A 292 4.92 3.35 -9.12
CA ARG A 292 5.08 3.03 -10.54
C ARG A 292 4.88 1.51 -10.74
N MET A 293 4.43 1.07 -11.91
CA MET A 293 4.34 -0.36 -12.20
C MET A 293 5.68 -1.09 -12.04
N GLN A 294 6.80 -0.42 -12.31
CA GLN A 294 8.13 -0.96 -12.04
C GLN A 294 8.35 -1.30 -10.57
N ASN A 295 7.84 -0.48 -9.63
CA ASN A 295 7.96 -0.78 -8.20
C ASN A 295 7.22 -2.06 -7.80
N MET A 296 6.10 -2.39 -8.47
CA MET A 296 5.40 -3.67 -8.27
C MET A 296 6.26 -4.85 -8.73
N ALA A 297 6.87 -4.72 -9.92
CA ALA A 297 7.77 -5.74 -10.44
C ALA A 297 8.98 -5.95 -9.51
N ASP A 298 9.63 -4.86 -9.07
CA ASP A 298 10.77 -4.90 -8.15
C ASP A 298 10.41 -5.56 -6.81
N ALA A 299 9.23 -5.24 -6.26
CA ALA A 299 8.71 -5.85 -5.04
C ALA A 299 8.52 -7.36 -5.22
N MET A 300 7.88 -7.80 -6.30
CA MET A 300 7.66 -9.22 -6.57
C MET A 300 8.98 -9.97 -6.82
N GLN A 301 9.96 -9.36 -7.47
CA GLN A 301 11.30 -9.96 -7.61
C GLN A 301 11.97 -10.17 -6.25
N LYS A 302 11.85 -9.19 -5.33
CA LYS A 302 12.37 -9.34 -3.96
C LYS A 302 11.63 -10.42 -3.17
N MET A 303 10.32 -10.59 -3.38
CA MET A 303 9.55 -11.69 -2.80
C MET A 303 9.99 -13.05 -3.37
N ALA A 304 10.15 -13.18 -4.69
CA ALA A 304 10.63 -14.39 -5.34
C ALA A 304 12.01 -14.80 -4.85
N ALA A 305 12.88 -13.83 -4.60
CA ALA A 305 14.22 -14.05 -4.04
C ALA A 305 14.21 -14.32 -2.52
N GLY A 306 13.06 -14.32 -1.84
CA GLY A 306 12.95 -14.50 -0.39
C GLY A 306 13.53 -13.35 0.44
N ILE A 307 13.80 -12.20 -0.18
CA ILE A 307 14.36 -11.00 0.49
C ILE A 307 13.33 -10.38 1.43
N VAL A 308 12.07 -10.33 1.02
CA VAL A 308 10.93 -9.85 1.81
C VAL A 308 9.76 -10.83 1.70
N LYS A 309 8.88 -10.81 2.72
CA LYS A 309 7.66 -11.64 2.73
C LYS A 309 6.47 -10.79 3.14
N PRO A 310 5.29 -11.00 2.51
CA PRO A 310 4.06 -10.42 3.01
C PRO A 310 3.77 -10.85 4.44
N VAL A 311 3.40 -9.91 5.29
CA VAL A 311 2.90 -10.20 6.64
C VAL A 311 1.38 -10.23 6.56
N ILE A 312 0.81 -11.41 6.77
CA ILE A 312 -0.64 -11.63 6.67
C ILE A 312 -1.19 -11.82 8.08
N ASP A 313 -2.14 -10.97 8.45
CA ASP A 313 -2.88 -11.06 9.71
C ASP A 313 -3.92 -12.17 9.64
N THR A 314 -4.76 -12.12 8.61
CA THR A 314 -5.82 -13.11 8.40
C THR A 314 -6.27 -13.15 6.94
N GLU A 315 -6.81 -14.29 6.55
CA GLU A 315 -7.53 -14.49 5.30
C GLU A 315 -9.02 -14.59 5.60
N VAL A 316 -9.85 -13.96 4.77
CA VAL A 316 -11.29 -13.85 4.96
C VAL A 316 -12.04 -14.15 3.67
N ASP A 317 -13.33 -14.44 3.77
CA ASP A 317 -14.30 -14.53 2.68
C ASP A 317 -15.14 -13.24 2.56
N PHE A 318 -16.06 -13.18 1.59
CA PHE A 318 -16.93 -12.02 1.38
C PHE A 318 -17.78 -11.69 2.61
N GLY A 319 -18.29 -12.70 3.31
CA GLY A 319 -19.15 -12.50 4.48
C GLY A 319 -18.45 -11.83 5.65
N SER A 320 -17.13 -11.96 5.74
CA SER A 320 -16.31 -11.50 6.87
C SER A 320 -15.67 -10.12 6.64
N ILE A 321 -15.80 -9.53 5.45
CA ILE A 321 -15.13 -8.26 5.08
C ILE A 321 -15.58 -7.08 5.95
N GLY A 322 -16.85 -7.00 6.31
CA GLY A 322 -17.36 -5.91 7.17
C GLY A 322 -16.64 -5.85 8.52
N ASP A 323 -16.39 -7.00 9.13
CA ASP A 323 -15.65 -7.08 10.40
C ASP A 323 -14.14 -6.85 10.19
N ALA A 324 -13.59 -7.31 9.08
CA ALA A 324 -12.21 -7.03 8.71
C ALA A 324 -11.96 -5.51 8.57
N LEU A 325 -12.84 -4.77 7.92
CA LEU A 325 -12.75 -3.30 7.81
C LEU A 325 -12.87 -2.60 9.16
N LYS A 326 -13.74 -3.09 10.07
CA LYS A 326 -13.82 -2.59 11.45
C LYS A 326 -12.52 -2.82 12.23
N ARG A 327 -11.92 -4.01 12.13
CA ARG A 327 -10.62 -4.32 12.75
C ARG A 327 -9.52 -3.38 12.23
N MET A 328 -9.51 -3.08 10.93
CA MET A 328 -8.57 -2.10 10.36
C MET A 328 -8.83 -0.68 10.89
N GLU A 329 -10.10 -0.26 11.00
CA GLU A 329 -10.48 1.05 11.54
C GLU A 329 -10.03 1.22 13.00
N THR A 330 -10.17 0.16 13.82
CA THR A 330 -9.73 0.14 15.23
C THR A 330 -8.24 -0.16 15.41
N ARG A 331 -7.51 -0.37 14.32
CA ARG A 331 -6.07 -0.71 14.33
C ARG A 331 -5.75 -2.06 15.02
N ASP A 332 -6.72 -2.99 15.06
CA ASP A 332 -6.58 -4.35 15.59
C ASP A 332 -6.13 -5.32 14.50
N VAL A 333 -4.99 -5.02 13.88
CA VAL A 333 -4.39 -5.79 12.78
C VAL A 333 -2.88 -5.72 12.87
N PHE A 334 -2.19 -6.81 12.51
CA PHE A 334 -0.74 -6.83 12.30
C PHE A 334 -0.41 -7.39 10.92
N GLY A 335 -0.15 -6.54 9.95
CA GLY A 335 0.06 -6.91 8.55
C GLY A 335 -1.16 -6.61 7.68
N LYS A 336 -1.50 -7.53 6.78
CA LYS A 336 -2.57 -7.40 5.78
C LYS A 336 -3.70 -8.37 6.03
N ILE A 337 -4.92 -7.94 5.77
CA ILE A 337 -6.08 -8.82 5.65
C ILE A 337 -6.30 -9.11 4.16
N ILE A 338 -6.45 -10.38 3.82
CA ILE A 338 -6.60 -10.87 2.45
C ILE A 338 -8.00 -11.45 2.28
N LEU A 339 -8.74 -10.97 1.30
CA LEU A 339 -9.96 -11.62 0.81
C LEU A 339 -9.57 -12.67 -0.23
N ARG A 340 -9.96 -13.92 -0.01
CA ARG A 340 -9.94 -14.99 -1.01
C ARG A 340 -11.19 -14.90 -1.87
N VAL A 341 -11.04 -14.82 -3.18
CA VAL A 341 -12.17 -14.67 -4.10
C VAL A 341 -12.55 -15.97 -4.78
N GLY A 342 -11.62 -16.91 -4.93
CA GLY A 342 -11.90 -18.19 -5.56
C GLY A 342 -10.74 -19.17 -5.45
#